data_fc61fd44460b5f61315a40e36e883b5a
#
_entry.id   fc61fd44460b5f61315a40e36e883b5a
#
_cell.length_a   1.000
_cell.length_b   1.000
_cell.length_c   1.000
_cell.angle_alpha   90.00
_cell.angle_beta   90.00
_cell.angle_gamma   90.00
#
_symmetry.space_group_name_H-M   'P 1'
#
loop_
_entity.id
_entity.type
_entity.pdbx_description
1 polymer ?
#
loop_
_entity_poly.entity_id
_entity_poly.type
_entity_poly.pdbx_seq_one_letter_code
_entity_poly.pdbx_strand_id
1 'polypeptide(L)'
;TIGKDSPNEGSESTHGAPLGVNNVKALKEKLGLPQEEFYVPEEVYDYLASTQKRVDDLYDAWTSMQDKYFEEYPEMKIVWEQYFNPDFARIFKDNPLFWANKHHNIATRAASGETMNLIKDFAPNFIGGSADLGPSNKTVLKGEGEFSADNYGGRNIHFGVREQAMAAVGNGLMLYGGLKAYVATFFVFSDYVKPMARLSSLMKLPLTYVFTHDSIGVGEDGPTHEPVEQLTMLRAMPNMYVFRPCDEFETKAGWYVAMSSKETPTSLILSRQDLPKMVGSNRGALRGGYIIDDCMSKPDIIIIASGSEVDLAVKAKEQLKDPNLNIRIVSMPCQ
;
A
#
# COMPACT_ATOMS: atom_id res chain seq x y z
N THR A 1 -30.15 18.93 -4.10
CA THR A 1 -30.55 18.91 -5.51
C THR A 1 -29.41 19.46 -6.36
N ILE A 2 -29.04 18.79 -7.45
CA ILE A 2 -27.99 19.25 -8.35
C ILE A 2 -28.42 20.56 -9.03
N GLY A 3 -27.52 21.53 -9.15
CA GLY A 3 -27.79 22.85 -9.73
C GLY A 3 -28.86 23.66 -8.97
N LYS A 4 -28.98 23.45 -7.65
CA LYS A 4 -30.00 24.12 -6.82
C LYS A 4 -30.06 25.62 -7.09
N ASP A 5 -31.29 26.14 -7.18
CA ASP A 5 -31.63 27.54 -7.45
C ASP A 5 -31.24 28.08 -8.84
N SER A 6 -30.53 27.30 -9.66
CA SER A 6 -30.23 27.68 -11.05
C SER A 6 -31.43 27.37 -11.98
N PRO A 7 -31.50 27.96 -13.17
CA PRO A 7 -32.51 27.58 -14.16
C PRO A 7 -32.50 26.11 -14.56
N ASN A 8 -31.38 25.40 -14.33
CA ASN A 8 -31.20 23.99 -14.66
C ASN A 8 -31.28 23.10 -13.41
N GLU A 9 -31.95 23.55 -12.33
CA GLU A 9 -32.09 22.78 -11.10
C GLU A 9 -32.68 21.40 -11.39
N GLY A 10 -32.07 20.35 -10.83
CA GLY A 10 -32.51 18.96 -10.95
C GLY A 10 -32.14 18.29 -12.29
N SER A 11 -31.55 19.01 -13.23
CA SER A 11 -31.11 18.45 -14.51
C SER A 11 -29.74 17.82 -14.38
N GLU A 12 -29.58 16.61 -14.94
CA GLU A 12 -28.30 15.90 -15.06
C GLU A 12 -27.25 16.71 -15.86
N SER A 13 -27.69 17.64 -16.69
CA SER A 13 -26.78 18.53 -17.47
C SER A 13 -25.88 19.39 -16.57
N THR A 14 -26.29 19.65 -15.32
CA THR A 14 -25.49 20.42 -14.35
C THR A 14 -24.37 19.59 -13.68
N HIS A 15 -24.29 18.28 -13.95
CA HIS A 15 -23.28 17.42 -13.35
C HIS A 15 -21.86 17.76 -13.83
N GLY A 16 -21.67 17.95 -15.12
CA GLY A 16 -20.33 18.12 -15.72
C GLY A 16 -20.21 19.27 -16.70
N ALA A 17 -21.31 20.01 -16.97
CA ALA A 17 -21.31 21.16 -17.85
C ALA A 17 -21.37 22.48 -17.06
N PRO A 18 -20.62 23.54 -17.47
CA PRO A 18 -20.80 24.86 -16.91
C PRO A 18 -22.24 25.36 -17.06
N LEU A 19 -22.76 26.06 -16.06
CA LEU A 19 -24.11 26.66 -16.13
C LEU A 19 -24.23 27.67 -17.27
N GLY A 20 -23.14 28.27 -17.70
CA GLY A 20 -23.08 29.35 -18.67
C GLY A 20 -23.41 30.72 -18.08
N VAL A 21 -22.94 31.79 -18.73
CA VAL A 21 -22.98 33.17 -18.22
C VAL A 21 -24.39 33.60 -17.84
N ASN A 22 -25.38 33.33 -18.69
CA ASN A 22 -26.76 33.77 -18.44
C ASN A 22 -27.38 33.08 -17.21
N ASN A 23 -27.17 31.77 -17.05
CA ASN A 23 -27.70 31.01 -15.94
C ASN A 23 -26.98 31.37 -14.61
N VAL A 24 -25.67 31.70 -14.67
CA VAL A 24 -24.92 32.21 -13.52
C VAL A 24 -25.48 33.57 -13.09
N LYS A 25 -25.76 34.49 -14.04
CA LYS A 25 -26.40 35.77 -13.72
C LYS A 25 -27.77 35.59 -13.07
N ALA A 26 -28.63 34.75 -13.63
CA ALA A 26 -29.95 34.46 -13.06
C ALA A 26 -29.84 33.83 -11.65
N LEU A 27 -28.87 32.94 -11.43
CA LEU A 27 -28.63 32.35 -10.12
C LEU A 27 -28.18 33.39 -9.10
N LYS A 28 -27.23 34.27 -9.47
CA LYS A 28 -26.76 35.36 -8.60
C LYS A 28 -27.92 36.33 -8.25
N GLU A 29 -28.73 36.68 -9.23
CA GLU A 29 -29.89 37.53 -9.04
C GLU A 29 -30.90 36.90 -8.06
N LYS A 30 -31.22 35.62 -8.25
CA LYS A 30 -32.11 34.87 -7.34
C LYS A 30 -31.57 34.78 -5.91
N LEU A 31 -30.25 34.66 -5.74
CA LEU A 31 -29.57 34.60 -4.45
C LEU A 31 -29.28 35.96 -3.83
N GLY A 32 -29.61 37.07 -4.52
CA GLY A 32 -29.29 38.43 -4.06
C GLY A 32 -27.79 38.73 -4.02
N LEU A 33 -26.99 38.06 -4.85
CA LEU A 33 -25.57 38.25 -4.94
C LEU A 33 -25.19 39.30 -6.00
N PRO A 34 -24.11 40.07 -5.79
CA PRO A 34 -23.56 40.96 -6.82
C PRO A 34 -23.20 40.22 -8.10
N GLN A 35 -23.34 40.91 -9.24
CA GLN A 35 -23.02 40.34 -10.54
C GLN A 35 -21.51 40.30 -10.86
N GLU A 36 -20.69 40.88 -10.00
CA GLU A 36 -19.23 40.83 -10.10
C GLU A 36 -18.70 39.40 -10.14
N GLU A 37 -17.72 39.15 -11.02
CA GLU A 37 -17.05 37.84 -11.11
C GLU A 37 -16.18 37.61 -9.87
N PHE A 38 -16.22 36.39 -9.33
CA PHE A 38 -15.44 35.97 -8.13
C PHE A 38 -15.67 36.86 -6.90
N TYR A 39 -16.84 37.53 -6.82
CA TYR A 39 -17.19 38.35 -5.67
C TYR A 39 -17.20 37.53 -4.38
N VAL A 40 -16.49 38.01 -3.38
CA VAL A 40 -16.52 37.54 -1.98
C VAL A 40 -16.74 38.73 -1.07
N PRO A 41 -17.75 38.75 -0.18
CA PRO A 41 -17.94 39.87 0.76
C PRO A 41 -16.71 40.14 1.63
N GLU A 42 -16.46 41.39 1.93
CA GLU A 42 -15.27 41.81 2.72
C GLU A 42 -15.30 41.24 4.13
N GLU A 43 -16.47 41.10 4.74
CA GLU A 43 -16.67 40.45 6.05
C GLU A 43 -16.23 38.99 6.08
N VAL A 44 -16.21 38.28 4.92
CA VAL A 44 -15.68 36.93 4.83
C VAL A 44 -14.15 36.93 4.92
N TYR A 45 -13.49 37.88 4.26
CA TYR A 45 -12.04 38.05 4.38
C TYR A 45 -11.63 38.42 5.80
N ASP A 46 -12.35 39.37 6.44
CA ASP A 46 -12.11 39.76 7.83
C ASP A 46 -12.27 38.60 8.80
N TYR A 47 -13.34 37.81 8.62
CA TYR A 47 -13.56 36.60 9.41
C TYR A 47 -12.43 35.57 9.22
N LEU A 48 -12.04 35.31 7.98
CA LEU A 48 -10.96 34.36 7.68
C LEU A 48 -9.61 34.86 8.23
N ALA A 49 -9.31 36.15 8.11
CA ALA A 49 -8.11 36.75 8.69
C ALA A 49 -8.07 36.56 10.22
N SER A 50 -9.19 36.80 10.90
CA SER A 50 -9.31 36.58 12.36
C SER A 50 -9.13 35.12 12.73
N THR A 51 -9.64 34.22 11.91
CA THR A 51 -9.50 32.76 12.09
C THR A 51 -8.05 32.33 11.87
N GLN A 52 -7.39 32.87 10.83
CA GLN A 52 -5.97 32.58 10.56
C GLN A 52 -5.10 32.98 11.75
N LYS A 53 -5.26 34.20 12.25
CA LYS A 53 -4.53 34.67 13.44
C LYS A 53 -4.70 33.72 14.64
N ARG A 54 -5.94 33.29 14.92
CA ARG A 54 -6.21 32.34 16.02
C ARG A 54 -5.52 31.01 15.81
N VAL A 55 -5.47 30.51 14.57
CA VAL A 55 -4.80 29.23 14.22
C VAL A 55 -3.29 29.39 14.39
N ASP A 56 -2.71 30.51 13.94
CA ASP A 56 -1.28 30.79 14.08
C ASP A 56 -0.88 30.87 15.57
N ASP A 57 -1.65 31.60 16.39
CA ASP A 57 -1.43 31.68 17.84
C ASP A 57 -1.47 30.30 18.52
N LEU A 58 -2.40 29.42 18.11
CA LEU A 58 -2.48 28.04 18.62
C LEU A 58 -1.31 27.17 18.18
N TYR A 59 -0.87 27.32 16.93
CA TYR A 59 0.28 26.60 16.38
C TYR A 59 1.57 26.98 17.09
N ASP A 60 1.80 28.28 17.30
CA ASP A 60 2.97 28.80 18.03
C ASP A 60 2.99 28.32 19.48
N ALA A 61 1.83 28.33 20.14
CA ALA A 61 1.68 27.80 21.50
C ALA A 61 1.99 26.30 21.57
N TRP A 62 1.50 25.53 20.59
CA TRP A 62 1.76 24.09 20.49
C TRP A 62 3.24 23.80 20.22
N THR A 63 3.87 24.52 19.29
CA THR A 63 5.30 24.38 18.98
C THR A 63 6.17 24.67 20.20
N SER A 64 5.88 25.78 20.91
CA SER A 64 6.60 26.13 22.14
C SER A 64 6.41 25.07 23.24
N MET A 65 5.24 24.47 23.35
CA MET A 65 4.98 23.38 24.30
C MET A 65 5.76 22.13 23.90
N GLN A 66 5.79 21.76 22.62
CA GLN A 66 6.53 20.62 22.11
C GLN A 66 8.04 20.76 22.35
N ASP A 67 8.61 21.93 22.09
CA ASP A 67 10.03 22.22 22.31
C ASP A 67 10.40 22.02 23.79
N LYS A 68 9.61 22.59 24.73
CA LYS A 68 9.80 22.40 26.16
C LYS A 68 9.66 20.94 26.59
N TYR A 69 8.70 20.21 26.01
CA TYR A 69 8.50 18.80 26.30
C TYR A 69 9.73 17.97 25.89
N PHE A 70 10.31 18.26 24.71
CA PHE A 70 11.51 17.57 24.24
C PHE A 70 12.80 17.99 24.98
N GLU A 71 12.84 19.18 25.57
CA GLU A 71 13.91 19.60 26.48
C GLU A 71 13.83 18.84 27.81
N GLU A 72 12.62 18.66 28.35
CA GLU A 72 12.38 17.95 29.62
C GLU A 72 12.48 16.42 29.46
N TYR A 73 12.05 15.87 28.29
CA TYR A 73 12.01 14.44 27.97
C TYR A 73 12.71 14.14 26.63
N PRO A 74 14.05 14.20 26.55
CA PRO A 74 14.78 14.05 25.29
C PRO A 74 14.61 12.65 24.65
N GLU A 75 14.33 11.61 25.45
CA GLU A 75 14.01 10.27 24.95
C GLU A 75 12.71 10.26 24.16
N MET A 76 11.75 11.10 24.48
CA MET A 76 10.48 11.19 23.76
C MET A 76 10.64 11.85 22.39
N LYS A 77 11.65 12.70 22.22
CA LYS A 77 12.04 13.22 20.90
C LYS A 77 12.52 12.09 19.98
N ILE A 78 13.28 11.13 20.51
CA ILE A 78 13.72 9.95 19.74
C ILE A 78 12.51 9.12 19.30
N VAL A 79 11.56 8.88 20.22
CA VAL A 79 10.31 8.17 19.90
C VAL A 79 9.52 8.91 18.83
N TRP A 80 9.38 10.23 18.94
CA TRP A 80 8.69 11.07 17.94
C TRP A 80 9.31 10.91 16.55
N GLU A 81 10.65 10.98 16.45
CA GLU A 81 11.36 10.79 15.18
C GLU A 81 11.16 9.39 14.60
N GLN A 82 11.10 8.35 15.44
CA GLN A 82 10.81 6.97 14.99
C GLN A 82 9.40 6.84 14.39
N TYR A 83 8.45 7.66 14.83
CA TYR A 83 7.09 7.67 14.30
C TYR A 83 6.96 8.52 13.04
N PHE A 84 7.46 9.74 13.04
CA PHE A 84 7.21 10.73 11.96
C PHE A 84 8.28 10.75 10.88
N ASN A 85 9.53 10.41 11.19
CA ASN A 85 10.67 10.46 10.27
C ASN A 85 11.48 9.16 10.22
N PRO A 86 10.86 7.96 10.18
CA PRO A 86 11.61 6.71 10.19
C PRO A 86 12.40 6.52 8.88
N ASP A 87 13.67 6.12 9.01
CA ASP A 87 14.49 5.68 7.87
C ASP A 87 14.51 4.15 7.78
N PHE A 88 13.40 3.57 7.37
CA PHE A 88 13.28 2.11 7.21
C PHE A 88 14.25 1.55 6.16
N ALA A 89 14.58 2.33 5.12
CA ALA A 89 15.56 1.91 4.14
C ALA A 89 16.91 1.64 4.81
N ARG A 90 17.36 2.53 5.70
CA ARG A 90 18.60 2.35 6.47
C ARG A 90 18.50 1.22 7.48
N ILE A 91 17.37 1.12 8.21
CA ILE A 91 17.16 0.11 9.26
C ILE A 91 17.27 -1.31 8.68
N PHE A 92 16.67 -1.56 7.50
CA PHE A 92 16.58 -2.91 6.93
C PHE A 92 17.65 -3.21 5.88
N LYS A 93 18.31 -2.20 5.28
CA LYS A 93 19.24 -2.39 4.16
C LYS A 93 20.29 -3.49 4.38
N ASP A 94 20.96 -3.46 5.52
CA ASP A 94 22.05 -4.37 5.84
C ASP A 94 21.77 -5.19 7.10
N ASN A 95 20.51 -5.28 7.52
CA ASN A 95 20.10 -6.05 8.69
C ASN A 95 20.11 -7.57 8.37
N PRO A 96 21.03 -8.34 8.96
CA PRO A 96 21.19 -9.76 8.64
C PRO A 96 19.98 -10.61 9.06
N LEU A 97 19.25 -10.19 10.11
CA LEU A 97 18.03 -10.87 10.57
C LEU A 97 16.92 -10.70 9.56
N PHE A 98 16.81 -9.49 8.98
CA PHE A 98 15.80 -9.21 7.97
C PHE A 98 16.05 -10.03 6.70
N TRP A 99 17.29 -10.14 6.23
CA TRP A 99 17.64 -10.85 4.99
C TRP A 99 17.93 -12.34 5.16
N ALA A 100 17.79 -12.89 6.37
CA ALA A 100 17.99 -14.31 6.59
C ALA A 100 16.93 -15.13 5.81
N ASN A 101 17.39 -16.04 4.96
CA ASN A 101 16.54 -16.95 4.15
C ASN A 101 16.60 -18.34 4.81
N LYS A 102 15.61 -18.64 5.64
CA LYS A 102 15.66 -19.76 6.61
C LYS A 102 14.99 -21.02 6.11
N HIS A 103 13.99 -20.90 5.24
CA HIS A 103 13.14 -22.01 4.84
C HIS A 103 13.55 -22.59 3.50
N HIS A 104 13.49 -23.93 3.36
CA HIS A 104 13.64 -24.61 2.07
C HIS A 104 12.35 -24.57 1.24
N ASN A 105 11.21 -24.54 1.92
CA ASN A 105 9.89 -24.54 1.32
C ASN A 105 8.93 -23.79 2.26
N ILE A 106 8.27 -22.76 1.80
CA ILE A 106 7.33 -21.94 2.58
C ILE A 106 6.39 -21.15 1.68
N ALA A 107 5.11 -21.07 2.05
CA ALA A 107 4.17 -20.16 1.39
C ALA A 107 4.62 -18.71 1.58
N THR A 108 4.59 -17.90 0.52
CA THR A 108 5.05 -16.51 0.62
C THR A 108 4.18 -15.68 1.56
N ARG A 109 2.88 -16.03 1.77
CA ARG A 109 2.07 -15.43 2.87
C ARG A 109 2.62 -15.73 4.27
N ALA A 110 3.15 -16.93 4.49
CA ALA A 110 3.73 -17.30 5.77
C ALA A 110 5.07 -16.59 5.99
N ALA A 111 5.92 -16.56 4.96
CA ALA A 111 7.17 -15.78 4.95
C ALA A 111 6.90 -14.28 5.19
N SER A 112 5.83 -13.73 4.61
CA SER A 112 5.36 -12.37 4.88
C SER A 112 4.99 -12.18 6.35
N GLY A 113 4.22 -13.08 6.93
CA GLY A 113 3.84 -13.02 8.35
C GLY A 113 5.04 -13.05 9.31
N GLU A 114 6.05 -13.87 9.01
CA GLU A 114 7.31 -13.86 9.77
C GLU A 114 8.07 -12.54 9.60
N THR A 115 8.11 -12.01 8.38
CA THR A 115 8.76 -10.73 8.07
C THR A 115 8.06 -9.57 8.77
N MET A 116 6.73 -9.52 8.77
CA MET A 116 5.94 -8.51 9.50
C MET A 116 6.24 -8.55 11.01
N ASN A 117 6.33 -9.76 11.57
CA ASN A 117 6.66 -9.94 13.00
C ASN A 117 8.11 -9.61 13.34
N LEU A 118 9.01 -9.56 12.37
CA LEU A 118 10.33 -8.97 12.54
C LEU A 118 10.29 -7.44 12.39
N ILE A 119 9.55 -6.93 11.40
CA ILE A 119 9.41 -5.47 11.17
C ILE A 119 8.85 -4.76 12.39
N LYS A 120 7.85 -5.32 13.07
CA LYS A 120 7.22 -4.71 14.24
C LYS A 120 8.19 -4.40 15.39
N ASP A 121 9.27 -5.18 15.50
CA ASP A 121 10.29 -5.00 16.54
C ASP A 121 11.21 -3.81 16.26
N PHE A 122 11.29 -3.35 15.00
CA PHE A 122 12.07 -2.18 14.56
C PHE A 122 11.21 -0.98 14.19
N ALA A 123 9.91 -1.16 14.04
CA ALA A 123 8.95 -0.16 13.60
C ALA A 123 7.79 -0.07 14.60
N PRO A 124 7.92 0.70 15.69
CA PRO A 124 6.87 0.82 16.71
C PRO A 124 5.57 1.42 16.15
N ASN A 125 5.65 2.15 15.05
CA ASN A 125 4.54 2.75 14.34
C ASN A 125 3.90 1.85 13.26
N PHE A 126 4.33 0.58 13.14
CA PHE A 126 3.78 -0.39 12.20
C PHE A 126 2.47 -0.97 12.73
N ILE A 127 1.37 -0.73 12.02
CA ILE A 127 -0.01 -1.06 12.45
C ILE A 127 -0.84 -1.51 11.24
N GLY A 128 -1.83 -2.36 11.47
CA GLY A 128 -2.77 -2.75 10.41
C GLY A 128 -3.59 -3.97 10.75
N GLY A 129 -4.13 -4.62 9.73
CA GLY A 129 -4.95 -5.81 9.90
C GLY A 129 -5.62 -6.27 8.60
N SER A 130 -6.57 -7.16 8.75
CA SER A 130 -7.27 -7.80 7.63
C SER A 130 -8.77 -7.56 7.66
N ALA A 131 -9.41 -7.74 6.51
CA ALA A 131 -10.86 -7.83 6.37
C ALA A 131 -11.35 -9.21 6.86
N ASP A 132 -11.26 -9.44 8.18
CA ASP A 132 -11.66 -10.66 8.90
C ASP A 132 -10.88 -11.95 8.50
N LEU A 133 -9.71 -11.81 7.89
CA LEU A 133 -8.89 -12.89 7.35
C LEU A 133 -7.48 -13.00 7.99
N GLY A 134 -7.27 -12.38 9.16
CA GLY A 134 -5.95 -12.29 9.81
C GLY A 134 -5.20 -13.64 9.90
N PRO A 135 -5.80 -14.72 10.42
CA PRO A 135 -5.15 -16.02 10.51
C PRO A 135 -4.80 -16.64 9.15
N SER A 136 -5.68 -16.49 8.14
CA SER A 136 -5.47 -17.01 6.78
C SER A 136 -4.43 -16.21 6.02
N ASN A 137 -4.45 -14.88 6.13
CA ASN A 137 -3.48 -13.96 5.51
C ASN A 137 -2.13 -13.96 6.24
N LYS A 138 -2.04 -14.53 7.45
CA LYS A 138 -0.83 -14.50 8.31
C LYS A 138 -0.40 -13.07 8.70
N THR A 139 -1.37 -12.17 8.92
CA THR A 139 -1.11 -10.73 9.12
C THR A 139 -1.29 -10.26 10.56
N VAL A 140 -1.33 -11.17 11.52
CA VAL A 140 -1.40 -10.83 12.95
C VAL A 140 -0.01 -10.48 13.48
N LEU A 141 0.14 -9.30 14.07
CA LEU A 141 1.32 -8.88 14.82
C LEU A 141 1.27 -9.49 16.23
N LYS A 142 2.07 -10.52 16.43
CA LYS A 142 2.05 -11.32 17.68
C LYS A 142 2.48 -10.48 18.87
N GLY A 143 1.68 -10.50 19.94
CA GLY A 143 1.96 -9.79 21.17
C GLY A 143 1.62 -8.30 21.19
N GLU A 144 1.11 -7.75 20.06
CA GLU A 144 0.86 -6.31 19.93
C GLU A 144 -0.55 -5.86 20.31
N GLY A 145 -1.39 -6.79 20.76
CA GLY A 145 -2.76 -6.50 21.16
C GLY A 145 -3.68 -6.03 20.04
N GLU A 146 -4.97 -5.99 20.35
CA GLU A 146 -6.03 -5.54 19.46
C GLU A 146 -6.28 -4.04 19.65
N PHE A 147 -6.35 -3.28 18.56
CA PHE A 147 -6.76 -1.89 18.61
C PHE A 147 -8.29 -1.80 18.86
N SER A 148 -8.69 -1.24 19.97
CA SER A 148 -10.08 -1.15 20.39
C SER A 148 -10.33 0.09 21.23
N ALA A 149 -11.61 0.36 21.57
CA ALA A 149 -11.99 1.46 22.45
C ALA A 149 -11.32 1.36 23.84
N ASP A 150 -11.02 0.14 24.28
CA ASP A 150 -10.39 -0.12 25.58
C ASP A 150 -8.86 -0.27 25.50
N ASN A 151 -8.31 -0.29 24.27
CA ASN A 151 -6.86 -0.45 24.03
C ASN A 151 -6.40 0.28 22.75
N TYR A 152 -6.17 1.59 22.87
CA TYR A 152 -5.59 2.40 21.79
C TYR A 152 -4.11 2.10 21.50
N GLY A 153 -3.43 1.34 22.36
CA GLY A 153 -2.05 0.89 22.15
C GLY A 153 -1.93 -0.36 21.27
N GLY A 154 -3.04 -1.05 20.98
CA GLY A 154 -3.05 -2.23 20.13
C GLY A 154 -2.65 -1.91 18.69
N ARG A 155 -1.94 -2.83 18.04
CA ARG A 155 -1.46 -2.65 16.66
C ARG A 155 -2.16 -3.57 15.65
N ASN A 156 -3.07 -4.45 16.09
CA ASN A 156 -3.91 -5.27 15.22
C ASN A 156 -5.29 -4.65 15.09
N ILE A 157 -5.68 -4.27 13.87
CA ILE A 157 -6.99 -3.68 13.58
C ILE A 157 -7.90 -4.73 12.95
N HIS A 158 -9.08 -4.93 13.52
CA HIS A 158 -10.13 -5.78 12.94
C HIS A 158 -11.07 -4.95 12.08
N PHE A 159 -10.90 -5.02 10.77
CA PHE A 159 -11.71 -4.24 9.82
C PHE A 159 -13.08 -4.87 9.54
N GLY A 160 -13.24 -6.18 9.81
CA GLY A 160 -14.40 -6.94 9.37
C GLY A 160 -14.43 -7.13 7.85
N VAL A 161 -15.48 -7.73 7.31
CA VAL A 161 -15.66 -7.94 5.86
C VAL A 161 -16.05 -6.60 5.20
N ARG A 162 -15.08 -5.69 5.08
CA ARG A 162 -15.26 -4.31 4.59
C ARG A 162 -14.01 -3.82 3.85
N GLU A 163 -13.62 -4.48 2.79
CA GLU A 163 -12.36 -4.27 2.07
C GLU A 163 -12.18 -2.82 1.60
N GLN A 164 -13.24 -2.22 1.07
CA GLN A 164 -13.19 -0.82 0.62
C GLN A 164 -12.98 0.14 1.80
N ALA A 165 -13.74 -0.04 2.89
CA ALA A 165 -13.60 0.79 4.08
C ALA A 165 -12.23 0.56 4.76
N MET A 166 -11.76 -0.68 4.82
CA MET A 166 -10.42 -1.03 5.32
C MET A 166 -9.33 -0.24 4.57
N ALA A 167 -9.37 -0.25 3.24
CA ALA A 167 -8.40 0.48 2.43
C ALA A 167 -8.55 2.00 2.57
N ALA A 168 -9.77 2.51 2.73
CA ALA A 168 -10.02 3.94 3.00
C ALA A 168 -9.46 4.37 4.36
N VAL A 169 -9.64 3.55 5.40
CA VAL A 169 -9.03 3.77 6.73
C VAL A 169 -7.51 3.76 6.62
N GLY A 170 -6.94 2.77 5.90
CA GLY A 170 -5.50 2.72 5.63
C GLY A 170 -4.98 4.01 4.97
N ASN A 171 -5.69 4.52 3.98
CA ASN A 171 -5.37 5.82 3.35
C ASN A 171 -5.42 6.97 4.36
N GLY A 172 -6.44 7.01 5.22
CA GLY A 172 -6.58 8.01 6.28
C GLY A 172 -5.41 7.98 7.29
N LEU A 173 -4.98 6.79 7.70
CA LEU A 173 -3.83 6.61 8.59
C LEU A 173 -2.54 7.15 7.95
N MET A 174 -2.33 6.85 6.65
CA MET A 174 -1.17 7.35 5.93
C MET A 174 -1.19 8.86 5.71
N LEU A 175 -2.38 9.45 5.49
CA LEU A 175 -2.56 10.92 5.35
C LEU A 175 -2.30 11.66 6.66
N TYR A 176 -2.70 11.10 7.79
CA TYR A 176 -2.46 11.71 9.10
C TYR A 176 -0.95 11.77 9.42
N GLY A 177 -0.20 10.76 8.98
CA GLY A 177 1.23 10.64 9.27
C GLY A 177 1.54 9.97 10.61
N GLY A 178 2.83 9.74 10.87
CA GLY A 178 3.32 9.09 12.09
C GLY A 178 3.14 7.58 12.14
N LEU A 179 2.30 7.00 11.28
CA LEU A 179 2.05 5.56 11.23
C LEU A 179 2.55 4.96 9.90
N LYS A 180 2.93 3.69 9.93
CA LYS A 180 3.19 2.87 8.75
C LYS A 180 2.15 1.77 8.71
N ALA A 181 1.14 1.93 7.84
CA ALA A 181 -0.03 1.07 7.82
C ALA A 181 0.07 -0.04 6.76
N TYR A 182 -0.53 -1.19 7.08
CA TYR A 182 -0.84 -2.24 6.12
C TYR A 182 -2.32 -2.65 6.23
N VAL A 183 -2.87 -3.12 5.11
CA VAL A 183 -4.22 -3.68 5.01
C VAL A 183 -4.18 -4.97 4.21
N ALA A 184 -5.00 -5.96 4.59
CA ALA A 184 -4.90 -7.29 4.01
C ALA A 184 -6.25 -7.96 3.73
N THR A 185 -6.30 -8.70 2.63
CA THR A 185 -7.41 -9.58 2.26
C THR A 185 -6.92 -10.65 1.29
N PHE A 186 -7.79 -11.58 0.84
CA PHE A 186 -7.48 -12.45 -0.27
C PHE A 186 -7.38 -11.67 -1.58
N PHE A 187 -6.54 -12.13 -2.49
CA PHE A 187 -6.21 -11.38 -3.70
C PHE A 187 -7.42 -11.14 -4.61
N VAL A 188 -8.33 -12.10 -4.73
CA VAL A 188 -9.59 -11.92 -5.48
C VAL A 188 -10.41 -10.73 -4.96
N PHE A 189 -10.40 -10.47 -3.65
CA PHE A 189 -11.13 -9.36 -3.05
C PHE A 189 -10.45 -7.99 -3.22
N SER A 190 -9.31 -7.95 -3.94
CA SER A 190 -8.77 -6.68 -4.44
C SER A 190 -9.76 -5.95 -5.35
N ASP A 191 -10.75 -6.64 -5.90
CA ASP A 191 -11.85 -6.05 -6.65
C ASP A 191 -12.61 -5.00 -5.82
N TYR A 192 -12.83 -5.29 -4.53
CA TYR A 192 -13.46 -4.35 -3.60
C TYR A 192 -12.51 -3.27 -3.07
N VAL A 193 -11.20 -3.55 -3.05
CA VAL A 193 -10.15 -2.60 -2.62
C VAL A 193 -9.80 -1.60 -3.71
N LYS A 194 -9.97 -1.95 -4.98
CA LYS A 194 -9.49 -1.22 -6.16
C LYS A 194 -9.73 0.30 -6.14
N PRO A 195 -10.94 0.81 -5.82
CA PRO A 195 -11.18 2.25 -5.81
C PRO A 195 -10.25 2.99 -4.84
N MET A 196 -10.03 2.42 -3.66
CA MET A 196 -9.20 3.03 -2.62
C MET A 196 -7.71 2.84 -2.90
N ALA A 197 -7.30 1.71 -3.50
CA ALA A 197 -5.93 1.49 -3.97
C ALA A 197 -5.53 2.51 -5.06
N ARG A 198 -6.47 2.80 -5.97
CA ARG A 198 -6.28 3.86 -6.97
C ARG A 198 -6.11 5.23 -6.32
N LEU A 199 -6.85 5.52 -5.26
CA LEU A 199 -6.68 6.77 -4.51
C LEU A 199 -5.34 6.81 -3.77
N SER A 200 -4.86 5.70 -3.17
CA SER A 200 -3.52 5.64 -2.59
C SER A 200 -2.45 6.03 -3.61
N SER A 201 -2.53 5.48 -4.82
CA SER A 201 -1.60 5.77 -5.91
C SER A 201 -1.68 7.24 -6.35
N LEU A 202 -2.88 7.77 -6.52
CA LEU A 202 -3.13 9.15 -6.93
C LEU A 202 -2.64 10.16 -5.90
N MET A 203 -2.86 9.86 -4.61
CA MET A 203 -2.50 10.70 -3.48
C MET A 203 -1.07 10.46 -2.98
N LYS A 204 -0.32 9.56 -3.64
CA LYS A 204 1.06 9.18 -3.29
C LYS A 204 1.20 8.71 -1.83
N LEU A 205 0.30 7.85 -1.40
CA LEU A 205 0.30 7.29 -0.05
C LEU A 205 1.03 5.94 -0.03
N PRO A 206 2.10 5.76 0.74
CA PRO A 206 2.87 4.52 0.78
C PRO A 206 2.21 3.45 1.66
N LEU A 207 0.91 3.20 1.45
CA LEU A 207 0.16 2.14 2.10
C LEU A 207 0.61 0.78 1.57
N THR A 208 0.72 -0.22 2.46
CA THR A 208 1.03 -1.59 2.08
C THR A 208 -0.24 -2.43 2.00
N TYR A 209 -0.50 -2.98 0.83
CA TYR A 209 -1.56 -3.96 0.59
C TYR A 209 -0.98 -5.36 0.63
N VAL A 210 -1.50 -6.22 1.49
CA VAL A 210 -1.10 -7.63 1.61
C VAL A 210 -2.22 -8.49 1.04
N PHE A 211 -2.05 -8.95 -0.18
CA PHE A 211 -2.99 -9.81 -0.89
C PHE A 211 -2.47 -11.23 -0.91
N THR A 212 -3.21 -12.16 -0.32
CA THR A 212 -2.83 -13.57 -0.28
C THR A 212 -3.74 -14.42 -1.16
N HIS A 213 -3.39 -15.71 -1.37
CA HIS A 213 -4.15 -16.59 -2.26
C HIS A 213 -4.09 -16.07 -3.70
N ASP A 214 -2.86 -15.99 -4.23
CA ASP A 214 -2.48 -15.24 -5.43
C ASP A 214 -2.87 -15.88 -6.77
N SER A 215 -3.31 -17.14 -6.76
CA SER A 215 -3.49 -17.94 -7.98
C SER A 215 -4.54 -19.03 -7.83
N ILE A 216 -4.72 -19.86 -8.86
CA ILE A 216 -5.54 -21.08 -8.84
C ILE A 216 -5.07 -22.11 -7.78
N GLY A 217 -3.88 -21.93 -7.19
CA GLY A 217 -3.37 -22.72 -6.05
C GLY A 217 -4.07 -22.44 -4.72
N VAL A 218 -5.21 -21.78 -4.72
CA VAL A 218 -6.08 -21.52 -3.54
C VAL A 218 -6.62 -22.82 -2.95
N GLY A 219 -6.95 -23.81 -3.77
CA GLY A 219 -7.45 -25.14 -3.37
C GLY A 219 -8.96 -25.18 -3.23
N GLU A 220 -9.46 -25.69 -2.10
CA GLU A 220 -10.87 -26.01 -1.86
C GLU A 220 -11.85 -24.83 -1.85
N ASP A 221 -11.36 -23.60 -1.75
CA ASP A 221 -12.20 -22.38 -1.80
C ASP A 221 -12.87 -22.22 -3.18
N GLY A 222 -12.25 -22.74 -4.23
CA GLY A 222 -12.81 -22.83 -5.58
C GLY A 222 -12.83 -21.50 -6.36
N PRO A 223 -13.54 -21.49 -7.50
CA PRO A 223 -13.44 -20.41 -8.50
C PRO A 223 -13.89 -19.03 -8.02
N THR A 224 -14.70 -18.94 -6.97
CA THR A 224 -15.10 -17.65 -6.38
C THR A 224 -13.96 -16.97 -5.63
N HIS A 225 -12.86 -17.69 -5.37
CA HIS A 225 -11.69 -17.20 -4.63
C HIS A 225 -10.40 -17.24 -5.45
N GLU A 226 -10.47 -17.72 -6.69
CA GLU A 226 -9.33 -17.86 -7.60
C GLU A 226 -9.16 -16.56 -8.43
N PRO A 227 -8.11 -15.77 -8.19
CA PRO A 227 -7.86 -14.55 -8.96
C PRO A 227 -7.36 -14.89 -10.36
N VAL A 228 -7.80 -14.13 -11.37
CA VAL A 228 -7.37 -14.24 -12.77
C VAL A 228 -6.88 -12.88 -13.28
N GLU A 229 -7.77 -11.89 -13.37
CA GLU A 229 -7.49 -10.57 -13.94
C GLU A 229 -6.91 -9.56 -12.93
N GLN A 230 -6.96 -9.85 -11.64
CA GLN A 230 -6.58 -8.92 -10.57
C GLN A 230 -5.12 -8.47 -10.67
N LEU A 231 -4.23 -9.35 -11.12
CA LEU A 231 -2.81 -9.00 -11.31
C LEU A 231 -2.63 -7.96 -12.40
N THR A 232 -3.30 -8.14 -13.54
CA THR A 232 -3.31 -7.16 -14.65
C THR A 232 -3.93 -5.85 -14.20
N MET A 233 -5.03 -5.90 -13.44
CA MET A 233 -5.72 -4.75 -12.90
C MET A 233 -4.80 -3.87 -12.04
N LEU A 234 -4.04 -4.48 -11.13
CA LEU A 234 -3.10 -3.73 -10.27
C LEU A 234 -1.90 -3.21 -11.05
N ARG A 235 -1.34 -4.02 -11.97
CA ARG A 235 -0.20 -3.63 -12.81
C ARG A 235 -0.53 -2.49 -13.77
N ALA A 236 -1.80 -2.36 -14.17
CA ALA A 236 -2.27 -1.25 -15.00
C ALA A 236 -2.46 0.07 -14.21
N MET A 237 -2.33 0.04 -12.89
CA MET A 237 -2.52 1.22 -12.02
C MET A 237 -1.23 2.03 -11.95
N PRO A 238 -1.22 3.30 -12.41
CA PRO A 238 -0.04 4.15 -12.29
C PRO A 238 0.36 4.37 -10.82
N ASN A 239 1.67 4.48 -10.57
CA ASN A 239 2.23 4.70 -9.23
C ASN A 239 1.83 3.62 -8.21
N MET A 240 1.87 2.35 -8.60
CA MET A 240 1.64 1.21 -7.72
C MET A 240 2.78 0.20 -7.90
N TYR A 241 3.50 -0.15 -6.84
CA TYR A 241 4.39 -1.30 -6.86
C TYR A 241 3.57 -2.58 -6.68
N VAL A 242 3.64 -3.48 -7.65
CA VAL A 242 2.97 -4.78 -7.60
C VAL A 242 4.02 -5.86 -7.50
N PHE A 243 4.24 -6.36 -6.29
CA PHE A 243 5.32 -7.28 -5.96
C PHE A 243 4.77 -8.69 -5.74
N ARG A 244 5.08 -9.61 -6.66
CA ARG A 244 4.68 -11.02 -6.60
C ARG A 244 5.91 -11.91 -6.46
N PRO A 245 6.32 -12.23 -5.22
CA PRO A 245 7.55 -12.93 -4.91
C PRO A 245 7.47 -14.44 -5.19
N CYS A 246 8.59 -15.04 -5.62
CA CYS A 246 8.69 -16.46 -5.88
C CYS A 246 9.16 -17.29 -4.66
N ASP A 247 9.70 -16.63 -3.62
CA ASP A 247 10.19 -17.30 -2.42
C ASP A 247 10.26 -16.37 -1.19
N GLU A 248 10.81 -16.88 -0.08
CA GLU A 248 11.02 -16.11 1.15
C GLU A 248 11.89 -14.87 0.93
N PHE A 249 12.96 -14.98 0.15
CA PHE A 249 13.90 -13.86 -0.05
C PHE A 249 13.25 -12.72 -0.82
N GLU A 250 12.55 -13.04 -1.91
CA GLU A 250 11.81 -12.04 -2.67
C GLU A 250 10.65 -11.45 -1.86
N THR A 251 10.02 -12.23 -0.96
CA THR A 251 9.00 -11.70 -0.04
C THR A 251 9.59 -10.61 0.85
N LYS A 252 10.78 -10.82 1.39
CA LYS A 252 11.51 -9.81 2.17
C LYS A 252 11.90 -8.59 1.32
N ALA A 253 12.30 -8.81 0.08
CA ALA A 253 12.56 -7.70 -0.85
C ALA A 253 11.30 -6.84 -1.07
N GLY A 254 10.14 -7.46 -1.25
CA GLY A 254 8.86 -6.75 -1.33
C GLY A 254 8.54 -5.95 -0.07
N TRP A 255 8.75 -6.51 1.10
CA TRP A 255 8.59 -5.79 2.37
C TRP A 255 9.60 -4.64 2.53
N TYR A 256 10.86 -4.84 2.11
CA TYR A 256 11.84 -3.76 2.10
C TYR A 256 11.38 -2.58 1.23
N VAL A 257 10.87 -2.86 0.03
CA VAL A 257 10.30 -1.83 -0.86
C VAL A 257 9.12 -1.15 -0.19
N ALA A 258 8.17 -1.92 0.38
CA ALA A 258 6.99 -1.40 1.04
C ALA A 258 7.33 -0.47 2.21
N MET A 259 8.27 -0.88 3.08
CA MET A 259 8.67 -0.07 4.24
C MET A 259 9.46 1.17 3.84
N SER A 260 10.32 1.06 2.81
CA SER A 260 11.18 2.16 2.35
C SER A 260 10.45 3.17 1.47
N SER A 261 9.30 2.82 0.90
CA SER A 261 8.52 3.70 0.04
C SER A 261 7.96 4.90 0.82
N LYS A 262 8.06 6.08 0.20
CA LYS A 262 7.55 7.36 0.75
C LYS A 262 6.30 7.88 0.03
N GLU A 263 6.14 7.56 -1.26
CA GLU A 263 5.10 8.14 -2.10
C GLU A 263 4.36 7.10 -2.97
N THR A 264 4.76 5.83 -2.91
CA THR A 264 4.19 4.79 -3.76
C THR A 264 3.63 3.67 -2.90
N PRO A 265 2.33 3.35 -3.01
CA PRO A 265 1.77 2.18 -2.36
C PRO A 265 2.37 0.90 -2.94
N THR A 266 2.44 -0.14 -2.10
CA THR A 266 2.99 -1.44 -2.48
C THR A 266 1.96 -2.53 -2.28
N SER A 267 1.65 -3.28 -3.33
CA SER A 267 0.81 -4.48 -3.28
C SER A 267 1.70 -5.72 -3.27
N LEU A 268 1.67 -6.48 -2.18
CA LEU A 268 2.35 -7.76 -2.03
C LEU A 268 1.37 -8.88 -2.39
N ILE A 269 1.66 -9.62 -3.45
CA ILE A 269 0.80 -10.68 -3.99
C ILE A 269 1.40 -12.03 -3.61
N LEU A 270 0.77 -12.72 -2.67
CA LEU A 270 1.40 -13.80 -1.90
C LEU A 270 0.67 -15.15 -2.09
N SER A 271 1.44 -16.22 -2.25
CA SER A 271 0.91 -17.58 -2.43
C SER A 271 0.26 -18.15 -1.16
N ARG A 272 -0.77 -19.00 -1.35
CA ARG A 272 -1.30 -19.89 -0.31
C ARG A 272 -0.44 -21.14 -0.17
N GLN A 273 -0.08 -21.73 -1.29
CA GLN A 273 0.76 -22.93 -1.35
C GLN A 273 2.22 -22.59 -1.04
N ASP A 274 2.92 -23.60 -0.55
CA ASP A 274 4.37 -23.50 -0.33
C ASP A 274 5.11 -23.40 -1.66
N LEU A 275 6.15 -22.57 -1.67
CA LEU A 275 7.07 -22.42 -2.81
C LEU A 275 8.49 -22.78 -2.36
N PRO A 276 9.28 -23.42 -3.23
CA PRO A 276 10.65 -23.78 -2.91
C PRO A 276 11.55 -22.54 -2.87
N LYS A 277 12.59 -22.63 -2.08
CA LYS A 277 13.68 -21.65 -2.09
C LYS A 277 14.42 -21.69 -3.43
N MET A 278 14.49 -20.56 -4.09
CA MET A 278 15.21 -20.42 -5.35
C MET A 278 16.70 -20.14 -5.07
N VAL A 279 17.59 -20.96 -5.64
CA VAL A 279 19.04 -20.83 -5.42
C VAL A 279 19.60 -19.50 -5.90
N GLY A 280 19.08 -18.95 -7.00
CA GLY A 280 19.48 -17.68 -7.59
C GLY A 280 18.81 -16.46 -6.96
N SER A 281 17.91 -16.63 -5.99
CA SER A 281 17.19 -15.52 -5.36
C SER A 281 18.14 -14.61 -4.59
N ASN A 282 18.12 -13.31 -4.91
CA ASN A 282 19.04 -12.33 -4.35
C ASN A 282 18.47 -10.90 -4.39
N ARG A 283 19.26 -9.91 -3.94
CA ARG A 283 18.87 -8.49 -3.91
C ARG A 283 18.60 -7.86 -5.29
N GLY A 284 18.84 -8.57 -6.38
CA GLY A 284 18.39 -8.17 -7.72
C GLY A 284 16.89 -7.94 -7.80
N ALA A 285 16.11 -8.61 -6.94
CA ALA A 285 14.67 -8.41 -6.77
C ALA A 285 14.29 -6.95 -6.50
N LEU A 286 15.15 -6.16 -5.85
CA LEU A 286 14.94 -4.72 -5.59
C LEU A 286 14.98 -3.86 -6.85
N ARG A 287 15.38 -4.40 -8.00
CA ARG A 287 15.38 -3.73 -9.30
C ARG A 287 14.13 -4.02 -10.12
N GLY A 288 13.17 -4.77 -9.56
CA GLY A 288 11.94 -5.20 -10.23
C GLY A 288 12.11 -6.49 -11.02
N GLY A 289 13.23 -6.71 -11.69
CA GLY A 289 13.55 -7.94 -12.42
C GLY A 289 15.04 -8.24 -12.43
N TYR A 290 15.41 -9.53 -12.41
CA TYR A 290 16.80 -9.98 -12.42
C TYR A 290 16.91 -11.41 -12.92
N ILE A 291 18.13 -11.78 -13.36
CA ILE A 291 18.42 -13.14 -13.78
C ILE A 291 18.50 -14.02 -12.53
N ILE A 292 17.62 -15.01 -12.44
CA ILE A 292 17.58 -15.96 -11.31
C ILE A 292 18.26 -17.29 -11.65
N ASP A 293 18.27 -17.68 -12.94
CA ASP A 293 18.99 -18.83 -13.45
C ASP A 293 19.51 -18.53 -14.86
N ASP A 294 20.84 -18.51 -15.02
CA ASP A 294 21.50 -18.12 -16.27
C ASP A 294 21.92 -19.34 -17.10
N CYS A 295 22.38 -19.06 -18.33
CA CYS A 295 23.02 -19.99 -19.22
C CYS A 295 24.51 -19.58 -19.44
N MET A 296 25.33 -20.52 -19.95
CA MET A 296 26.78 -20.32 -20.10
C MET A 296 27.17 -19.36 -21.21
N SER A 297 26.27 -19.10 -22.18
CA SER A 297 26.52 -18.27 -23.34
C SER A 297 25.33 -17.33 -23.61
N LYS A 298 25.32 -16.66 -24.78
CA LYS A 298 24.19 -15.83 -25.20
C LYS A 298 22.90 -16.69 -25.21
N PRO A 299 21.82 -16.24 -24.53
CA PRO A 299 20.62 -17.01 -24.51
C PRO A 299 19.91 -17.03 -25.88
N ASP A 300 19.43 -18.20 -26.25
CA ASP A 300 18.50 -18.41 -27.36
C ASP A 300 17.05 -18.10 -26.95
N ILE A 301 16.72 -18.40 -25.69
CA ILE A 301 15.42 -18.15 -25.08
C ILE A 301 15.59 -17.43 -23.73
N ILE A 302 14.75 -16.43 -23.49
CA ILE A 302 14.61 -15.80 -22.18
C ILE A 302 13.17 -16.04 -21.71
N ILE A 303 13.03 -16.72 -20.57
CA ILE A 303 11.73 -16.92 -19.91
C ILE A 303 11.63 -15.94 -18.74
N ILE A 304 10.59 -15.10 -18.76
CA ILE A 304 10.31 -14.13 -17.69
C ILE A 304 9.11 -14.63 -16.91
N ALA A 305 9.27 -14.78 -15.60
CA ALA A 305 8.24 -15.26 -14.72
C ALA A 305 8.18 -14.47 -13.39
N SER A 306 7.08 -14.58 -12.65
CA SER A 306 6.93 -13.99 -11.32
C SER A 306 6.16 -14.95 -10.40
N GLY A 307 6.39 -14.88 -9.09
CA GLY A 307 5.70 -15.73 -8.13
C GLY A 307 5.95 -17.22 -8.35
N SER A 308 4.92 -18.02 -8.17
CA SER A 308 5.00 -19.49 -8.32
C SER A 308 5.48 -19.97 -9.69
N GLU A 309 5.31 -19.19 -10.75
CA GLU A 309 5.70 -19.56 -12.10
C GLU A 309 7.22 -19.52 -12.33
N VAL A 310 8.00 -18.91 -11.42
CA VAL A 310 9.48 -18.93 -11.51
C VAL A 310 10.02 -20.35 -11.32
N ASP A 311 9.54 -21.08 -10.32
CA ASP A 311 9.90 -22.48 -10.10
C ASP A 311 9.48 -23.35 -11.29
N LEU A 312 8.27 -23.12 -11.82
CA LEU A 312 7.79 -23.80 -13.02
C LEU A 312 8.73 -23.58 -14.22
N ALA A 313 9.19 -22.35 -14.43
CA ALA A 313 10.11 -22.00 -15.52
C ALA A 313 11.47 -22.70 -15.37
N VAL A 314 12.02 -22.75 -14.14
CA VAL A 314 13.28 -23.47 -13.85
C VAL A 314 13.11 -24.97 -14.11
N LYS A 315 12.03 -25.58 -13.61
CA LYS A 315 11.75 -27.01 -13.87
C LYS A 315 11.54 -27.31 -15.35
N ALA A 316 10.89 -26.43 -16.09
CA ALA A 316 10.71 -26.58 -17.53
C ALA A 316 12.06 -26.56 -18.26
N LYS A 317 12.97 -25.66 -17.90
CA LYS A 317 14.35 -25.63 -18.42
C LYS A 317 15.10 -26.93 -18.13
N GLU A 318 15.00 -27.43 -16.89
CA GLU A 318 15.64 -28.70 -16.50
C GLU A 318 15.10 -29.91 -17.28
N GLN A 319 13.81 -29.93 -17.62
CA GLN A 319 13.16 -31.02 -18.35
C GLN A 319 13.51 -31.00 -19.85
N LEU A 320 13.70 -29.83 -20.44
CA LEU A 320 14.02 -29.71 -21.87
C LEU A 320 15.34 -30.40 -22.26
N LYS A 321 16.34 -30.40 -21.35
CA LYS A 321 17.62 -31.13 -21.48
C LYS A 321 18.28 -31.04 -22.86
N ASP A 322 18.00 -29.99 -23.64
CA ASP A 322 18.64 -29.77 -24.94
C ASP A 322 19.97 -29.05 -24.75
N PRO A 323 21.14 -29.72 -25.00
CA PRO A 323 22.46 -29.13 -24.81
C PRO A 323 22.75 -27.99 -25.79
N ASN A 324 21.98 -27.86 -26.87
CA ASN A 324 22.15 -26.82 -27.89
C ASN A 324 21.31 -25.56 -27.58
N LEU A 325 20.46 -25.60 -26.54
CA LEU A 325 19.55 -24.53 -26.23
C LEU A 325 19.97 -23.80 -24.95
N ASN A 326 20.35 -22.54 -25.11
CA ASN A 326 20.74 -21.66 -24.01
C ASN A 326 19.53 -20.94 -23.49
N ILE A 327 18.99 -21.35 -22.32
CA ILE A 327 17.79 -20.78 -21.70
C ILE A 327 18.20 -19.95 -20.48
N ARG A 328 17.75 -18.69 -20.43
CA ARG A 328 17.87 -17.80 -19.28
C ARG A 328 16.51 -17.64 -18.61
N ILE A 329 16.47 -17.77 -17.30
CA ILE A 329 15.27 -17.46 -16.50
C ILE A 329 15.43 -16.12 -15.79
N VAL A 330 14.47 -15.25 -15.95
CA VAL A 330 14.39 -13.95 -15.29
C VAL A 330 13.23 -14.00 -14.32
N SER A 331 13.50 -13.78 -13.03
CA SER A 331 12.43 -13.45 -12.07
C SER A 331 12.12 -11.98 -12.18
N MET A 332 10.83 -11.65 -12.34
CA MET A 332 10.32 -10.29 -12.39
C MET A 332 9.26 -10.09 -11.30
N PRO A 333 9.69 -10.03 -10.03
CA PRO A 333 8.76 -9.93 -8.92
C PRO A 333 7.97 -8.61 -8.90
N CYS A 334 8.51 -7.54 -9.48
CA CYS A 334 7.85 -6.22 -9.48
C CYS A 334 7.89 -5.58 -10.88
N GLN A 335 6.76 -5.04 -11.30
CA GLN A 335 6.59 -4.29 -12.55
C GLN A 335 6.11 -2.87 -12.25
#